data_2fe6eb0db3e41076707dd3233ef2e54e
#
_entry.id   2fe6eb0db3e41076707dd3233ef2e54e
#
_cell.length_a   1.000
_cell.length_b   1.000
_cell.length_c   1.000
_cell.angle_alpha   90.00
_cell.angle_beta   90.00
_cell.angle_gamma   90.00
#
_symmetry.space_group_name_H-M   'P 1'
#
loop_
_entity.id
_entity.type
_entity.pdbx_description
1 polymer ?
#
loop_
_entity_poly.entity_id
_entity_poly.type
_entity_poly.pdbx_seq_one_letter_code
_entity_poly.pdbx_strand_id
1 'polypeptide(L)'
;PAFYLDFKAYRAGDPNYKSTTRDVKRLLTELEKEKVDGVVIDLRNNGGGSLQEATELTGLFIDQGPTVLVRNSDGRVDVLADENTGIYYKGPLAVLVNRLSASASEIFAGAMQDYHRALILGGQTFGKGTVQTIQPLNHGELKLTLAKFYRVSGQSTQHQGVIPDIQYPDVMDTKEIGESALPEAL
;
A
#
# COMPACT_ATOMS: atom_id res chain seq x y z
N PRO A 1 4.12 10.74 -8.45
CA PRO A 1 3.51 11.52 -7.39
C PRO A 1 2.78 10.60 -6.47
N ALA A 2 3.34 10.63 -5.31
CA ALA A 2 3.02 9.93 -4.14
C ALA A 2 1.53 9.90 -3.83
N PHE A 3 1.12 8.97 -3.02
CA PHE A 3 -0.10 8.99 -2.27
C PHE A 3 -0.28 10.38 -1.66
N TYR A 4 -1.34 11.05 -2.06
CA TYR A 4 -1.60 12.41 -1.62
C TYR A 4 -1.98 12.40 -0.13
N LEU A 5 -1.09 12.93 0.71
CA LEU A 5 -1.32 13.08 2.14
C LEU A 5 -1.98 14.42 2.49
N ASP A 6 -2.89 14.91 1.68
CA ASP A 6 -3.69 16.07 2.06
C ASP A 6 -4.99 15.58 2.72
N PHE A 7 -4.92 15.37 4.03
CA PHE A 7 -6.08 14.96 4.83
C PHE A 7 -7.26 15.94 4.77
N LYS A 8 -7.03 17.21 4.39
CA LYS A 8 -8.10 18.19 4.22
C LYS A 8 -8.84 18.03 2.90
N ALA A 9 -8.19 17.50 1.87
CA ALA A 9 -8.78 17.21 0.57
C ALA A 9 -9.35 15.78 0.49
N TYR A 10 -9.45 15.08 1.60
CA TYR A 10 -9.79 13.67 1.70
C TYR A 10 -11.26 13.45 2.04
N ARG A 11 -12.17 14.14 1.35
CA ARG A 11 -13.60 13.89 1.50
C ARG A 11 -14.16 13.34 0.19
N ALA A 12 -14.68 12.13 0.22
CA ALA A 12 -15.44 11.57 -0.90
C ALA A 12 -16.52 12.60 -1.30
N GLY A 13 -16.52 13.00 -2.59
CA GLY A 13 -17.42 14.04 -3.11
C GLY A 13 -16.82 15.44 -3.21
N ASP A 14 -15.63 15.70 -2.67
CA ASP A 14 -14.92 16.95 -2.92
C ASP A 14 -14.36 16.95 -4.35
N PRO A 15 -14.65 17.95 -5.20
CA PRO A 15 -14.10 18.04 -6.56
C PRO A 15 -12.56 18.14 -6.59
N ASN A 16 -11.95 18.57 -5.49
CA ASN A 16 -10.50 18.64 -5.32
C ASN A 16 -9.91 17.37 -4.68
N TYR A 17 -10.73 16.35 -4.43
CA TYR A 17 -10.25 15.09 -3.89
C TYR A 17 -9.16 14.48 -4.77
N LYS A 18 -8.00 14.26 -4.16
CA LYS A 18 -6.83 13.66 -4.82
C LYS A 18 -6.88 12.14 -4.60
N SER A 19 -7.22 11.41 -5.66
CA SER A 19 -7.27 9.94 -5.65
C SER A 19 -6.13 9.36 -6.47
N THR A 20 -5.29 8.56 -5.82
CA THR A 20 -4.26 7.79 -6.50
C THR A 20 -4.87 6.80 -7.48
N THR A 21 -5.94 6.12 -7.06
CA THR A 21 -6.65 5.13 -7.89
C THR A 21 -7.19 5.75 -9.16
N ARG A 22 -7.89 6.89 -9.04
CA ARG A 22 -8.41 7.62 -10.20
C ARG A 22 -7.29 8.03 -11.17
N ASP A 23 -6.21 8.56 -10.63
CA ASP A 23 -5.12 9.09 -11.45
C ASP A 23 -4.33 7.95 -12.11
N VAL A 24 -4.09 6.84 -11.42
CA VAL A 24 -3.49 5.63 -12.01
C VAL A 24 -4.39 5.03 -13.07
N LYS A 25 -5.69 4.93 -12.83
CA LYS A 25 -6.66 4.45 -13.82
C LYS A 25 -6.62 5.28 -15.10
N ARG A 26 -6.57 6.61 -14.99
CA ARG A 26 -6.42 7.51 -16.14
C ARG A 26 -5.11 7.27 -16.89
N LEU A 27 -3.99 7.16 -16.17
CA LEU A 27 -2.68 6.89 -16.76
C LEU A 27 -2.63 5.52 -17.46
N LEU A 28 -3.23 4.48 -16.87
CA LEU A 28 -3.32 3.16 -17.52
C LEU A 28 -4.10 3.23 -18.83
N THR A 29 -5.19 4.03 -18.89
CA THR A 29 -5.93 4.26 -20.14
C THR A 29 -5.07 4.93 -21.23
N GLU A 30 -4.22 5.86 -20.83
CA GLU A 30 -3.30 6.53 -21.75
C GLU A 30 -2.21 5.56 -22.24
N LEU A 31 -1.59 4.79 -21.33
CA LEU A 31 -0.57 3.80 -21.66
C LEU A 31 -1.11 2.67 -22.57
N GLU A 32 -2.36 2.27 -22.39
CA GLU A 32 -3.00 1.27 -23.27
C GLU A 32 -3.09 1.76 -24.72
N LYS A 33 -3.38 3.05 -24.92
CA LYS A 33 -3.39 3.66 -26.28
C LYS A 33 -2.01 3.66 -26.92
N GLU A 34 -0.96 3.87 -26.09
CA GLU A 34 0.44 3.82 -26.52
C GLU A 34 0.95 2.38 -26.75
N LYS A 35 0.14 1.35 -26.42
CA LYS A 35 0.47 -0.08 -26.58
C LYS A 35 1.80 -0.46 -25.91
N VAL A 36 1.99 -0.01 -24.67
CA VAL A 36 3.20 -0.33 -23.89
C VAL A 36 3.32 -1.83 -23.62
N ASP A 37 4.53 -2.36 -23.60
CA ASP A 37 4.80 -3.78 -23.35
C ASP A 37 4.55 -4.18 -21.88
N GLY A 38 4.60 -3.23 -20.95
CA GLY A 38 4.36 -3.45 -19.53
C GLY A 38 4.33 -2.16 -18.75
N VAL A 39 3.94 -2.26 -17.48
CA VAL A 39 3.84 -1.13 -16.56
C VAL A 39 4.73 -1.37 -15.34
N VAL A 40 5.43 -0.34 -14.91
CA VAL A 40 6.18 -0.32 -13.67
C VAL A 40 5.57 0.70 -12.73
N ILE A 41 5.20 0.27 -11.53
CA ILE A 41 4.76 1.15 -10.45
C ILE A 41 5.93 1.37 -9.51
N ASP A 42 6.37 2.61 -9.35
CA ASP A 42 7.48 2.97 -8.47
C ASP A 42 6.95 3.46 -7.13
N LEU A 43 7.13 2.62 -6.09
CA LEU A 43 6.78 2.91 -4.70
C LEU A 43 8.02 3.19 -3.84
N ARG A 44 9.18 3.35 -4.42
CA ARG A 44 10.38 3.72 -3.65
C ARG A 44 10.17 5.08 -2.98
N ASN A 45 10.57 5.17 -1.73
CA ASN A 45 10.39 6.37 -0.88
C ASN A 45 8.92 6.75 -0.65
N ASN A 46 7.98 5.85 -0.86
CA ASN A 46 6.56 6.08 -0.63
C ASN A 46 6.14 5.53 0.74
N GLY A 47 5.95 6.42 1.71
CA GLY A 47 5.58 6.09 3.09
C GLY A 47 4.14 5.61 3.28
N GLY A 48 3.39 5.43 2.21
CA GLY A 48 2.00 5.00 2.26
C GLY A 48 1.00 6.15 2.23
N GLY A 49 -0.17 5.94 2.82
CA GLY A 49 -1.28 6.90 2.80
C GLY A 49 -2.61 6.23 3.17
N SER A 50 -3.64 6.46 2.36
CA SER A 50 -4.98 5.94 2.60
C SER A 50 -5.08 4.44 2.40
N LEU A 51 -5.66 3.78 3.40
CA LEU A 51 -6.01 2.35 3.32
C LEU A 51 -7.04 2.08 2.21
N GLN A 52 -8.02 2.95 2.06
CA GLN A 52 -9.04 2.85 1.03
C GLN A 52 -8.42 2.95 -0.37
N GLU A 53 -7.57 3.96 -0.60
CA GLU A 53 -6.87 4.12 -1.88
C GLU A 53 -5.97 2.91 -2.22
N ALA A 54 -5.29 2.33 -1.23
CA ALA A 54 -4.50 1.12 -1.47
C ALA A 54 -5.37 -0.07 -1.89
N THR A 55 -6.55 -0.23 -1.26
CA THR A 55 -7.53 -1.26 -1.62
C THR A 55 -8.07 -1.06 -3.03
N GLU A 56 -8.56 0.13 -3.34
CA GLU A 56 -9.12 0.48 -4.64
C GLU A 56 -8.07 0.42 -5.76
N LEU A 57 -6.83 0.87 -5.49
CA LEU A 57 -5.72 0.76 -6.42
C LEU A 57 -5.41 -0.71 -6.76
N THR A 58 -5.41 -1.58 -5.75
CA THR A 58 -5.22 -3.03 -5.94
C THR A 58 -6.27 -3.60 -6.87
N GLY A 59 -7.52 -3.18 -6.74
CA GLY A 59 -8.65 -3.59 -7.59
C GLY A 59 -8.49 -3.28 -9.07
N LEU A 60 -7.60 -2.35 -9.46
CA LEU A 60 -7.31 -2.12 -10.88
C LEU A 60 -6.55 -3.29 -11.53
N PHE A 61 -5.91 -4.15 -10.73
CA PHE A 61 -4.98 -5.18 -11.19
C PHE A 61 -5.41 -6.61 -10.87
N ILE A 62 -6.40 -6.81 -10.00
CA ILE A 62 -6.99 -8.11 -9.67
C ILE A 62 -8.44 -8.17 -10.16
N ASP A 63 -9.03 -9.36 -10.26
CA ASP A 63 -10.42 -9.50 -10.68
C ASP A 63 -11.37 -9.08 -9.54
N GLN A 64 -11.27 -9.74 -8.41
CA GLN A 64 -11.94 -9.41 -7.15
C GLN A 64 -11.26 -10.15 -6.03
N GLY A 65 -11.49 -9.74 -4.80
CA GLY A 65 -11.02 -10.46 -3.63
C GLY A 65 -10.35 -9.58 -2.57
N PRO A 66 -9.91 -10.19 -1.48
CA PRO A 66 -9.30 -9.48 -0.36
C PRO A 66 -8.03 -8.74 -0.80
N THR A 67 -7.82 -7.57 -0.25
CA THR A 67 -6.61 -6.77 -0.47
C THR A 67 -5.78 -6.67 0.80
N VAL A 68 -6.44 -6.61 1.94
CA VAL A 68 -5.84 -6.54 3.26
C VAL A 68 -6.82 -7.01 4.32
N LEU A 69 -6.30 -7.62 5.38
CA LEU A 69 -7.06 -8.02 6.57
C LEU A 69 -6.69 -7.07 7.71
N VAL A 70 -7.67 -6.52 8.40
CA VAL A 70 -7.46 -5.59 9.52
C VAL A 70 -7.98 -6.22 10.80
N ARG A 71 -7.07 -6.52 11.74
CA ARG A 71 -7.44 -7.05 13.05
C ARG A 71 -7.48 -5.92 14.07
N ASN A 72 -8.65 -5.69 14.58
CA ASN A 72 -8.94 -4.70 15.61
C ASN A 72 -8.50 -5.18 17.00
N SER A 73 -8.43 -4.25 17.96
CA SER A 73 -8.05 -4.55 19.35
C SER A 73 -9.01 -5.49 20.08
N ASP A 74 -10.28 -5.57 19.64
CA ASP A 74 -11.28 -6.52 20.15
C ASP A 74 -11.15 -7.94 19.56
N GLY A 75 -10.18 -8.14 18.67
CA GLY A 75 -9.92 -9.41 18.00
C GLY A 75 -10.71 -9.64 16.72
N ARG A 76 -11.66 -8.75 16.38
CA ARG A 76 -12.43 -8.82 15.13
C ARG A 76 -11.51 -8.56 13.94
N VAL A 77 -11.68 -9.33 12.88
CA VAL A 77 -10.96 -9.17 11.61
C VAL A 77 -11.93 -8.64 10.55
N ASP A 78 -11.62 -7.47 10.05
CA ASP A 78 -12.32 -6.87 8.91
C ASP A 78 -11.52 -7.19 7.63
N VAL A 79 -12.20 -7.67 6.61
CA VAL A 79 -11.61 -7.98 5.30
C VAL A 79 -11.93 -6.82 4.36
N LEU A 80 -10.90 -6.09 3.94
CA LEU A 80 -11.06 -5.11 2.87
C LEU A 80 -10.76 -5.80 1.54
N ALA A 81 -11.67 -5.66 0.60
CA ALA A 81 -11.62 -6.36 -0.67
C ALA A 81 -12.01 -5.44 -1.82
N ASP A 82 -11.55 -5.78 -3.01
CA ASP A 82 -12.19 -5.29 -4.22
C ASP A 82 -13.41 -6.15 -4.51
N GLU A 83 -14.57 -5.50 -4.57
CA GLU A 83 -15.85 -6.13 -4.87
C GLU A 83 -16.21 -6.06 -6.35
N ASN A 84 -15.42 -5.31 -7.14
CA ASN A 84 -15.68 -5.13 -8.56
C ASN A 84 -15.14 -6.33 -9.34
N THR A 85 -15.92 -6.81 -10.30
CA THR A 85 -15.47 -7.83 -11.24
C THR A 85 -14.70 -7.21 -12.40
N GLY A 86 -13.64 -7.86 -12.83
CA GLY A 86 -12.86 -7.49 -14.00
C GLY A 86 -11.59 -6.72 -13.69
N ILE A 87 -10.51 -7.18 -14.27
CA ILE A 87 -9.20 -6.56 -14.16
C ILE A 87 -9.10 -5.39 -15.14
N TYR A 88 -8.78 -4.20 -14.64
CA TYR A 88 -8.63 -3.02 -15.47
C TYR A 88 -7.36 -3.07 -16.34
N TYR A 89 -6.23 -3.48 -15.78
CA TYR A 89 -4.98 -3.67 -16.50
C TYR A 89 -4.49 -5.11 -16.36
N LYS A 90 -4.38 -5.82 -17.51
CA LYS A 90 -4.00 -7.25 -17.56
C LYS A 90 -2.57 -7.49 -18.02
N GLY A 91 -1.87 -6.45 -18.48
CA GLY A 91 -0.49 -6.56 -19.01
C GLY A 91 0.55 -6.89 -17.95
N PRO A 92 1.81 -7.09 -18.37
CA PRO A 92 2.92 -7.30 -17.45
C PRO A 92 3.07 -6.13 -16.46
N LEU A 93 3.28 -6.46 -15.19
CA LEU A 93 3.38 -5.50 -14.10
C LEU A 93 4.59 -5.79 -13.21
N ALA A 94 5.32 -4.75 -12.89
CA ALA A 94 6.36 -4.77 -11.87
C ALA A 94 6.15 -3.64 -10.86
N VAL A 95 6.58 -3.86 -9.62
CA VAL A 95 6.51 -2.85 -8.54
C VAL A 95 7.90 -2.66 -7.96
N LEU A 96 8.40 -1.43 -7.99
CA LEU A 96 9.66 -1.07 -7.35
C LEU A 96 9.42 -0.65 -5.92
N VAL A 97 10.17 -1.23 -4.99
CA VAL A 97 10.11 -0.93 -3.56
C VAL A 97 11.50 -0.72 -2.97
N ASN A 98 11.57 0.00 -1.85
CA ASN A 98 12.77 0.13 -1.05
C ASN A 98 12.43 0.24 0.45
N ARG A 99 13.45 0.43 1.28
CA ARG A 99 13.30 0.50 2.75
C ARG A 99 12.36 1.61 3.23
N LEU A 100 12.10 2.63 2.42
CA LEU A 100 11.17 3.72 2.75
C LEU A 100 9.76 3.50 2.20
N SER A 101 9.51 2.39 1.50
CA SER A 101 8.16 1.97 1.14
C SER A 101 7.46 1.43 2.37
N ALA A 102 6.37 2.07 2.82
CA ALA A 102 5.74 1.74 4.10
C ALA A 102 4.19 1.73 4.02
N SER A 103 3.55 1.00 4.95
CA SER A 103 2.11 1.06 5.21
C SER A 103 1.26 0.76 3.96
N ALA A 104 0.47 1.70 3.41
CA ALA A 104 -0.37 1.50 2.22
C ALA A 104 0.43 1.01 1.00
N SER A 105 1.69 1.43 0.85
CA SER A 105 2.58 0.91 -0.20
C SER A 105 2.89 -0.57 0.01
N GLU A 106 3.03 -1.02 1.26
CA GLU A 106 3.26 -2.42 1.60
C GLU A 106 2.00 -3.26 1.41
N ILE A 107 0.81 -2.68 1.65
CA ILE A 107 -0.47 -3.32 1.38
C ILE A 107 -0.59 -3.62 -0.12
N PHE A 108 -0.38 -2.61 -0.96
CA PHE A 108 -0.43 -2.79 -2.41
C PHE A 108 0.62 -3.79 -2.91
N ALA A 109 1.89 -3.58 -2.57
CA ALA A 109 2.98 -4.47 -3.00
C ALA A 109 2.78 -5.91 -2.51
N GLY A 110 2.35 -6.08 -1.26
CA GLY A 110 2.05 -7.37 -0.66
C GLY A 110 0.88 -8.08 -1.37
N ALA A 111 -0.20 -7.37 -1.68
CA ALA A 111 -1.32 -7.94 -2.43
C ALA A 111 -0.90 -8.36 -3.84
N MET A 112 -0.14 -7.50 -4.55
CA MET A 112 0.38 -7.85 -5.89
C MET A 112 1.25 -9.09 -5.86
N GLN A 113 2.08 -9.26 -4.82
CA GLN A 113 2.91 -10.45 -4.64
C GLN A 113 2.08 -11.69 -4.30
N ASP A 114 1.16 -11.60 -3.33
CA ASP A 114 0.32 -12.72 -2.90
C ASP A 114 -0.58 -13.26 -4.01
N TYR A 115 -1.07 -12.39 -4.89
CA TYR A 115 -1.82 -12.77 -6.09
C TYR A 115 -0.95 -13.19 -7.27
N HIS A 116 0.37 -13.16 -7.14
CA HIS A 116 1.31 -13.37 -8.26
C HIS A 116 0.99 -12.47 -9.47
N ARG A 117 0.49 -11.27 -9.18
CA ARG A 117 0.06 -10.33 -10.21
C ARG A 117 1.19 -9.47 -10.75
N ALA A 118 2.19 -9.18 -9.92
CA ALA A 118 3.36 -8.40 -10.28
C ALA A 118 4.63 -9.00 -9.69
N LEU A 119 5.77 -8.71 -10.33
CA LEU A 119 7.08 -8.90 -9.75
C LEU A 119 7.42 -7.73 -8.83
N ILE A 120 7.79 -8.02 -7.60
CA ILE A 120 8.24 -7.02 -6.63
C ILE A 120 9.77 -6.95 -6.67
N LEU A 121 10.30 -5.77 -6.99
CA LEU A 121 11.72 -5.56 -7.24
C LEU A 121 12.29 -4.50 -6.29
N GLY A 122 13.49 -4.69 -5.78
CA GLY A 122 14.19 -3.66 -5.00
C GLY A 122 14.68 -4.12 -3.64
N GLY A 123 14.51 -3.31 -2.61
CA GLY A 123 14.90 -3.60 -1.23
C GLY A 123 13.71 -3.99 -0.36
N GLN A 124 13.97 -4.71 0.75
CA GLN A 124 12.97 -5.01 1.78
C GLN A 124 12.30 -3.73 2.27
N THR A 125 10.97 -3.71 2.37
CA THR A 125 10.20 -2.52 2.75
C THR A 125 10.31 -2.20 4.26
N PHE A 126 9.68 -1.13 4.70
CA PHE A 126 9.81 -0.56 6.04
C PHE A 126 9.34 -1.50 7.16
N GLY A 127 8.25 -2.21 6.96
CA GLY A 127 7.68 -3.12 7.93
C GLY A 127 6.61 -2.52 8.84
N LYS A 128 5.88 -1.48 8.39
CA LYS A 128 4.79 -0.87 9.16
C LYS A 128 3.47 -1.58 8.92
N GLY A 129 3.08 -2.45 9.83
CA GLY A 129 1.86 -3.26 9.79
C GLY A 129 0.73 -2.77 10.70
N THR A 130 0.75 -1.49 11.13
CA THR A 130 -0.25 -0.91 12.04
C THR A 130 -1.16 0.08 11.34
N VAL A 131 -2.44 0.10 11.73
CA VAL A 131 -3.43 1.09 11.33
C VAL A 131 -3.56 2.14 12.44
N GLN A 132 -3.40 3.40 12.07
CA GLN A 132 -3.45 4.52 13.00
C GLN A 132 -4.57 5.49 12.62
N THR A 133 -5.18 6.10 13.64
CA THR A 133 -6.13 7.20 13.48
C THR A 133 -5.59 8.47 14.10
N ILE A 134 -6.11 9.60 13.63
CA ILE A 134 -5.87 10.91 14.22
C ILE A 134 -7.14 11.31 14.95
N GLN A 135 -7.02 11.48 16.26
CA GLN A 135 -8.11 11.89 17.15
C GLN A 135 -7.93 13.37 17.49
N PRO A 136 -8.87 14.26 17.08
CA PRO A 136 -8.83 15.64 17.50
C PRO A 136 -8.97 15.77 19.02
N LEU A 137 -8.19 16.64 19.62
CA LEU A 137 -8.28 17.03 21.03
C LEU A 137 -8.67 18.51 21.12
N ASN A 138 -8.96 19.00 22.35
CA ASN A 138 -9.22 20.42 22.59
C ASN A 138 -8.06 21.32 22.11
N HIS A 139 -6.83 20.81 22.23
CA HIS A 139 -5.62 21.45 21.74
C HIS A 139 -4.75 20.39 21.06
N GLY A 140 -4.61 20.47 19.73
CA GLY A 140 -3.83 19.53 18.93
C GLY A 140 -4.57 18.24 18.57
N GLU A 141 -3.81 17.25 18.20
CA GLU A 141 -4.29 15.96 17.70
C GLU A 141 -3.48 14.82 18.31
N LEU A 142 -4.15 13.71 18.58
CA LEU A 142 -3.54 12.49 19.06
C LEU A 142 -3.56 11.41 17.97
N LYS A 143 -2.40 10.88 17.64
CA LYS A 143 -2.26 9.75 16.71
C LYS A 143 -2.20 8.45 17.50
N LEU A 144 -3.20 7.60 17.30
CA LEU A 144 -3.38 6.33 18.01
C LEU A 144 -3.31 5.15 17.07
N THR A 145 -2.62 4.08 17.50
CA THR A 145 -2.71 2.78 16.85
C THR A 145 -3.98 2.06 17.29
N LEU A 146 -4.84 1.68 16.33
CA LEU A 146 -6.12 1.01 16.57
C LEU A 146 -6.12 -0.45 16.19
N ALA A 147 -5.37 -0.83 15.17
CA ALA A 147 -5.43 -2.15 14.60
C ALA A 147 -4.09 -2.55 13.97
N LYS A 148 -3.97 -3.82 13.67
CA LYS A 148 -2.86 -4.40 12.92
C LYS A 148 -3.40 -4.95 11.61
N PHE A 149 -2.70 -4.73 10.50
CA PHE A 149 -3.09 -5.31 9.24
C PHE A 149 -2.22 -6.51 8.84
N TYR A 150 -2.81 -7.35 8.02
CA TYR A 150 -2.21 -8.55 7.51
C TYR A 150 -2.42 -8.63 6.00
N ARG A 151 -1.48 -9.26 5.33
CA ARG A 151 -1.54 -9.53 3.89
C ARG A 151 -2.66 -10.54 3.58
N VAL A 152 -3.00 -10.69 2.30
CA VAL A 152 -3.93 -11.70 1.80
C VAL A 152 -3.50 -13.13 2.21
N SER A 153 -2.20 -13.39 2.22
CA SER A 153 -1.61 -14.65 2.72
C SER A 153 -1.76 -14.88 4.23
N GLY A 154 -2.24 -13.89 4.99
CA GLY A 154 -2.32 -13.92 6.44
C GLY A 154 -1.03 -13.53 7.17
N GLN A 155 0.04 -13.26 6.44
CA GLN A 155 1.30 -12.78 7.03
C GLN A 155 1.19 -11.31 7.42
N SER A 156 1.89 -10.89 8.49
CA SER A 156 1.98 -9.48 8.87
C SER A 156 3.18 -8.84 8.18
N THR A 157 3.01 -7.59 7.73
CA THR A 157 4.14 -6.75 7.32
C THR A 157 4.87 -6.13 8.51
N GLN A 158 4.31 -6.19 9.72
CA GLN A 158 4.93 -5.60 10.91
C GLN A 158 6.34 -6.17 11.13
N HIS A 159 7.32 -5.31 11.27
CA HIS A 159 8.76 -5.56 11.33
C HIS A 159 9.39 -6.11 10.04
N GLN A 160 8.78 -7.09 9.40
CA GLN A 160 9.35 -7.78 8.24
C GLN A 160 9.16 -7.01 6.94
N GLY A 161 8.06 -6.28 6.78
CA GLY A 161 7.72 -5.66 5.52
C GLY A 161 7.39 -6.65 4.41
N VAL A 162 7.53 -6.20 3.18
CA VAL A 162 7.47 -7.02 1.96
C VAL A 162 8.90 -7.30 1.51
N ILE A 163 9.23 -8.58 1.38
CA ILE A 163 10.52 -9.02 0.83
C ILE A 163 10.35 -9.12 -0.69
N PRO A 164 11.16 -8.38 -1.50
CA PRO A 164 11.03 -8.42 -2.94
C PRO A 164 11.32 -9.81 -3.53
N ASP A 165 10.70 -10.10 -4.67
CA ASP A 165 10.98 -11.32 -5.45
C ASP A 165 12.39 -11.27 -6.04
N ILE A 166 12.84 -10.08 -6.44
CA ILE A 166 14.20 -9.83 -6.91
C ILE A 166 14.79 -8.68 -6.06
N GLN A 167 15.78 -9.02 -5.27
CA GLN A 167 16.46 -8.07 -4.41
C GLN A 167 17.55 -7.31 -5.17
N TYR A 168 17.56 -6.00 -5.02
CA TYR A 168 18.63 -5.14 -5.47
C TYR A 168 19.60 -4.83 -4.32
N PRO A 169 20.85 -4.52 -4.61
CA PRO A 169 21.74 -3.93 -3.61
C PRO A 169 21.11 -2.67 -3.04
N ASP A 170 21.03 -2.58 -1.72
CA ASP A 170 20.51 -1.42 -1.01
C ASP A 170 21.62 -0.80 -0.17
N VAL A 171 21.66 0.53 -0.17
CA VAL A 171 22.58 1.32 0.66
C VAL A 171 22.00 1.61 2.05
N MET A 172 20.72 1.32 2.25
CA MET A 172 20.04 1.54 3.54
C MET A 172 20.22 0.33 4.45
N ASP A 173 20.76 0.57 5.65
CA ASP A 173 20.86 -0.48 6.65
C ASP A 173 19.50 -0.77 7.28
N THR A 174 19.02 -2.00 7.10
CA THR A 174 17.74 -2.46 7.65
C THR A 174 17.74 -2.52 9.18
N LYS A 175 18.91 -2.47 9.82
CA LYS A 175 19.03 -2.40 11.28
C LYS A 175 18.85 -0.99 11.83
N GLU A 176 19.08 0.02 11.00
CA GLU A 176 18.97 1.44 11.40
C GLU A 176 17.66 2.06 10.93
N ILE A 177 17.11 1.59 9.79
CA ILE A 177 15.90 2.14 9.17
C ILE A 177 14.86 1.05 9.07
N GLY A 178 13.65 1.34 9.53
CA GLY A 178 12.48 0.45 9.46
C GLY A 178 11.78 0.32 10.82
N GLU A 179 10.61 -0.32 10.81
CA GLU A 179 9.80 -0.51 12.03
C GLU A 179 10.58 -1.28 13.10
N SER A 180 11.34 -2.29 12.71
CA SER A 180 12.15 -3.11 13.62
C SER A 180 13.31 -2.35 14.28
N ALA A 181 13.68 -1.17 13.74
CA ALA A 181 14.72 -0.31 14.31
C ALA A 181 14.15 0.72 15.31
N LEU A 182 12.83 0.86 15.39
CA LEU A 182 12.18 1.78 16.30
C LEU A 182 12.17 1.20 17.73
N PRO A 183 12.50 2.01 18.76
CA PRO A 183 12.32 1.57 20.13
C PRO A 183 10.83 1.32 20.39
N GLU A 184 10.53 0.22 21.09
CA GLU A 184 9.16 -0.16 21.47
C GLU A 184 8.17 -0.32 20.30
N ALA A 185 8.66 -0.74 19.13
CA ALA A 185 7.78 -1.12 18.02
C ALA A 185 6.87 -2.30 18.43
N LEU A 186 5.55 -2.24 18.06
CA LEU A 186 4.53 -3.22 18.44
C LEU A 186 4.71 -4.57 17.76
#